data_32a4a8e8cc4d9f654d9cd6aba26a539e
#
_entry.id   32a4a8e8cc4d9f654d9cd6aba26a539e
#
_cell.length_a   1.000
_cell.length_b   1.000
_cell.length_c   1.000
_cell.angle_alpha   90.00
_cell.angle_beta   90.00
_cell.angle_gamma   90.00
#
_symmetry.space_group_name_H-M   'P 1'
#
loop_
_entity.id
_entity.type
_entity.pdbx_description
1 polymer ?
#
loop_
_entity_poly.entity_id
_entity_poly.type
_entity_poly.pdbx_seq_one_letter_code
_entity_poly.pdbx_strand_id
1 'polypeptide(L)'
;MLDLVFLGEPGSKANRRKIVKFGNRSALIKSDKARKYSTYFLEQAAVMDVLASHTPYERDVMLRIDFYYASRRPDLAGMDLVMDLLEKAGVYLNDRQVKISASTWSLDPDNPRIRVRCAPLDSHGDKDYNDVQLGILWG
;
A
#
# COMPACT_ATOMS: atom_id res chain seq x y z
N MET A 1 -5.42 12.57 9.29
CA MET A 1 -5.11 11.18 8.95
C MET A 1 -5.96 10.73 7.78
N LEU A 2 -5.37 10.01 6.85
CA LEU A 2 -6.11 9.32 5.80
C LEU A 2 -6.49 7.92 6.25
N ASP A 3 -7.72 7.51 5.95
CA ASP A 3 -8.22 6.16 6.21
C ASP A 3 -8.98 5.73 4.95
N LEU A 4 -8.37 4.84 4.17
CA LEU A 4 -8.84 4.47 2.84
C LEU A 4 -9.04 2.96 2.76
N VAL A 5 -10.04 2.54 1.99
CA VAL A 5 -10.28 1.13 1.68
C VAL A 5 -10.20 0.95 0.17
N PHE A 6 -9.39 -0.01 -0.26
CA PHE A 6 -9.27 -0.40 -1.66
C PHE A 6 -9.72 -1.85 -1.80
N LEU A 7 -10.64 -2.10 -2.71
CA LEU A 7 -11.15 -3.44 -2.98
C LEU A 7 -10.15 -4.24 -3.80
N GLY A 8 -10.20 -5.56 -3.65
CA GLY A 8 -9.27 -6.48 -4.28
C GLY A 8 -8.08 -6.79 -3.37
N GLU A 9 -7.25 -7.74 -3.77
CA GLU A 9 -6.06 -8.12 -3.02
C GLU A 9 -4.83 -8.08 -3.92
N PRO A 10 -3.69 -7.54 -3.43
CA PRO A 10 -2.45 -7.66 -4.17
C PRO A 10 -2.03 -9.13 -4.20
N GLY A 11 -1.49 -9.58 -5.31
CA GLY A 11 -0.99 -10.93 -5.42
C GLY A 11 0.17 -11.21 -4.46
N SER A 12 0.47 -12.49 -4.23
CA SER A 12 1.65 -12.88 -3.47
C SER A 12 2.92 -12.40 -4.17
N LYS A 13 4.03 -12.29 -3.42
CA LYS A 13 5.32 -11.89 -3.96
C LYS A 13 5.74 -12.76 -5.16
N ALA A 14 5.48 -14.04 -5.10
CA ALA A 14 5.80 -14.99 -6.17
C ALA A 14 5.02 -14.72 -7.47
N ASN A 15 3.83 -14.13 -7.38
CA ASN A 15 2.94 -13.90 -8.51
C ASN A 15 2.96 -12.47 -9.03
N ARG A 16 3.78 -11.57 -8.46
CA ARG A 16 3.79 -10.16 -8.86
C ARG A 16 4.71 -9.85 -10.03
N ARG A 17 5.63 -10.74 -10.36
CA ARG A 17 6.60 -10.54 -11.43
C ARG A 17 6.68 -11.78 -12.31
N LYS A 18 6.96 -11.57 -13.60
CA LYS A 18 7.20 -12.63 -14.55
C LYS A 18 8.44 -12.32 -15.40
N ILE A 19 9.10 -13.36 -15.89
CA ILE A 19 10.24 -13.24 -16.78
C ILE A 19 9.74 -13.22 -18.21
N VAL A 20 10.18 -12.22 -18.98
CA VAL A 20 9.86 -12.08 -20.40
C VAL A 20 11.16 -12.09 -21.19
N LYS A 21 11.19 -12.86 -22.26
CA LYS A 21 12.37 -12.93 -23.15
C LYS A 21 12.19 -11.99 -24.33
N PHE A 22 13.23 -11.20 -24.60
CA PHE A 22 13.33 -10.33 -25.78
C PHE A 22 14.57 -10.78 -26.57
N GLY A 23 14.38 -11.68 -27.54
CA GLY A 23 15.50 -12.30 -28.25
C GLY A 23 16.39 -13.10 -27.28
N ASN A 24 17.67 -12.70 -27.14
CA ASN A 24 18.61 -13.31 -26.20
C ASN A 24 18.60 -12.65 -24.80
N ARG A 25 17.73 -11.68 -24.58
CA ARG A 25 17.62 -10.98 -23.30
C ARG A 25 16.39 -11.44 -22.56
N SER A 26 16.49 -11.46 -21.22
CA SER A 26 15.34 -11.66 -20.35
C SER A 26 15.18 -10.47 -19.43
N ALA A 27 13.93 -10.12 -19.11
CA ALA A 27 13.61 -9.05 -18.18
C ALA A 27 12.57 -9.52 -17.18
N LEU A 28 12.70 -9.05 -15.93
CA LEU A 28 11.71 -9.28 -14.89
C LEU A 28 10.73 -8.11 -14.90
N ILE A 29 9.48 -8.38 -15.22
CA ILE A 29 8.42 -7.37 -15.29
C ILE A 29 7.29 -7.74 -14.33
N LYS A 30 6.41 -6.76 -14.04
CA LYS A 30 5.18 -7.03 -13.29
C LYS A 30 4.37 -8.10 -13.99
N SER A 31 3.82 -9.06 -13.23
CA SER A 31 2.88 -10.05 -13.73
C SER A 31 1.58 -9.37 -14.15
N ASP A 32 0.77 -10.06 -14.95
CA ASP A 32 -0.53 -9.55 -15.37
C ASP A 32 -1.45 -9.32 -14.16
N LYS A 33 -1.37 -10.18 -13.15
CA LYS A 33 -2.14 -10.04 -11.91
C LYS A 33 -1.75 -8.75 -11.18
N ALA A 34 -0.46 -8.45 -11.07
CA ALA A 34 0.02 -7.23 -10.42
C ALA A 34 -0.38 -5.98 -11.19
N ARG A 35 -0.36 -6.03 -12.54
CA ARG A 35 -0.82 -4.91 -13.37
C ARG A 35 -2.31 -4.66 -13.22
N LYS A 36 -3.12 -5.71 -13.24
CA LYS A 36 -4.57 -5.60 -13.05
C LYS A 36 -4.90 -5.01 -11.70
N TYR A 37 -4.23 -5.48 -10.64
CA TYR A 37 -4.41 -4.92 -9.31
C TYR A 37 -4.02 -3.45 -9.26
N SER A 38 -2.86 -3.09 -9.82
CA SER A 38 -2.39 -1.70 -9.84
C SER A 38 -3.35 -0.79 -10.58
N THR A 39 -3.86 -1.23 -11.73
CA THR A 39 -4.85 -0.47 -12.49
C THR A 39 -6.13 -0.28 -11.68
N TYR A 40 -6.65 -1.33 -11.08
CA TYR A 40 -7.85 -1.27 -10.27
C TYR A 40 -7.68 -0.37 -9.05
N PHE A 41 -6.52 -0.45 -8.38
CA PHE A 41 -6.19 0.42 -7.26
C PHE A 41 -6.24 1.90 -7.66
N LEU A 42 -5.57 2.25 -8.75
CA LEU A 42 -5.50 3.64 -9.22
C LEU A 42 -6.84 4.15 -9.75
N GLU A 43 -7.65 3.29 -10.34
CA GLU A 43 -9.02 3.65 -10.74
C GLU A 43 -9.88 3.96 -9.50
N GLN A 44 -9.77 3.17 -8.44
CA GLN A 44 -10.47 3.46 -7.19
C GLN A 44 -9.99 4.76 -6.58
N ALA A 45 -8.67 4.98 -6.53
CA ALA A 45 -8.10 6.21 -5.99
C ALA A 45 -8.61 7.46 -6.73
N ALA A 46 -8.74 7.37 -8.05
CA ALA A 46 -9.14 8.49 -8.90
C ALA A 46 -10.57 8.99 -8.61
N VAL A 47 -11.43 8.17 -8.02
CA VAL A 47 -12.82 8.54 -7.71
C VAL A 47 -13.07 8.78 -6.22
N MET A 48 -12.03 8.73 -5.39
CA MET A 48 -12.15 8.98 -3.95
C MET A 48 -12.14 10.48 -3.67
N ASP A 49 -13.21 11.00 -3.09
CA ASP A 49 -13.31 12.42 -2.73
C ASP A 49 -12.24 12.85 -1.73
N VAL A 50 -11.91 11.96 -0.79
CA VAL A 50 -10.92 12.25 0.24
C VAL A 50 -9.52 12.44 -0.37
N LEU A 51 -9.18 11.70 -1.41
CA LEU A 51 -7.91 11.88 -2.12
C LEU A 51 -7.94 13.08 -3.07
N ALA A 52 -9.09 13.39 -3.65
CA ALA A 52 -9.25 14.55 -4.53
C ALA A 52 -8.97 15.86 -3.78
N SER A 53 -9.32 15.93 -2.50
CA SER A 53 -9.10 17.11 -1.67
C SER A 53 -7.80 17.02 -0.84
N HIS A 54 -7.04 15.94 -0.97
CA HIS A 54 -5.83 15.72 -0.21
C HIS A 54 -4.61 16.32 -0.92
N THR A 55 -3.83 17.09 -0.19
CA THR A 55 -2.50 17.52 -0.65
C THR A 55 -1.50 16.47 -0.20
N PRO A 56 -0.67 15.93 -1.10
CA PRO A 56 0.31 14.90 -0.72
C PRO A 56 1.16 15.33 0.46
N TYR A 57 1.34 14.43 1.42
CA TYR A 57 2.20 14.70 2.57
C TYR A 57 3.63 14.96 2.10
N GLU A 58 4.23 16.03 2.61
CA GLU A 58 5.62 16.41 2.30
C GLU A 58 6.60 15.98 3.38
N ARG A 59 6.10 15.57 4.54
CA ARG A 59 6.89 15.18 5.72
C ARG A 59 6.89 13.65 5.86
N ASP A 60 7.72 13.15 6.78
CA ASP A 60 7.71 11.73 7.12
C ASP A 60 6.34 11.31 7.63
N VAL A 61 5.96 10.10 7.30
CA VAL A 61 4.64 9.54 7.61
C VAL A 61 4.76 8.19 8.28
N MET A 62 3.71 7.81 9.00
CA MET A 62 3.47 6.45 9.44
C MET A 62 2.35 5.84 8.60
N LEU A 63 2.45 4.54 8.36
CA LEU A 63 1.57 3.82 7.46
C LEU A 63 1.18 2.49 8.10
N ARG A 64 -0.11 2.21 8.15
CA ARG A 64 -0.61 0.89 8.49
C ARG A 64 -1.48 0.37 7.37
N ILE A 65 -1.27 -0.88 6.98
CA ILE A 65 -2.09 -1.55 5.98
C ILE A 65 -2.57 -2.88 6.54
N ASP A 66 -3.89 -3.02 6.60
CA ASP A 66 -4.54 -4.28 6.96
C ASP A 66 -4.96 -4.98 5.68
N PHE A 67 -4.42 -6.17 5.43
CA PHE A 67 -4.71 -6.97 4.25
C PHE A 67 -5.75 -8.01 4.59
N TYR A 68 -6.82 -8.07 3.78
CA TYR A 68 -7.88 -9.07 3.86
C TYR A 68 -7.86 -9.89 2.60
N TYR A 69 -7.48 -11.15 2.71
CA TYR A 69 -7.30 -12.06 1.59
C TYR A 69 -8.45 -13.04 1.44
N ALA A 70 -8.73 -13.45 0.21
CA ALA A 70 -9.78 -14.41 -0.11
C ALA A 70 -9.40 -15.84 0.27
N SER A 71 -8.10 -16.14 0.40
CA SER A 71 -7.60 -17.47 0.74
C SER A 71 -6.39 -17.40 1.66
N ARG A 72 -5.96 -18.53 2.20
CA ARG A 72 -4.80 -18.61 3.08
C ARG A 72 -3.47 -18.66 2.34
N ARG A 73 -3.48 -18.73 1.02
CA ARG A 73 -2.26 -18.87 0.21
C ARG A 73 -1.34 -17.64 0.21
N PRO A 74 -1.86 -16.40 0.10
CA PRO A 74 -0.97 -15.25 0.03
C PRO A 74 -0.20 -15.04 1.32
N ASP A 75 1.07 -14.68 1.18
CA ASP A 75 1.89 -14.20 2.28
C ASP A 75 1.71 -12.70 2.48
N LEU A 76 2.22 -12.16 3.59
CA LEU A 76 2.14 -10.73 3.89
C LEU A 76 3.29 -10.00 3.18
N ALA A 77 3.26 -9.93 1.87
CA ALA A 77 4.33 -9.37 1.04
C ALA A 77 3.87 -8.25 0.10
N GLY A 78 2.67 -7.69 0.31
CA GLY A 78 2.11 -6.65 -0.56
C GLY A 78 2.50 -5.22 -0.21
N MET A 79 3.26 -4.99 0.86
CA MET A 79 3.57 -3.64 1.35
C MET A 79 4.29 -2.78 0.33
N ASP A 80 5.31 -3.31 -0.31
CA ASP A 80 6.12 -2.56 -1.28
C ASP A 80 5.29 -2.10 -2.49
N LEU A 81 4.44 -2.98 -3.00
CA LEU A 81 3.55 -2.65 -4.11
C LEU A 81 2.55 -1.56 -3.71
N VAL A 82 1.92 -1.71 -2.55
CA VAL A 82 0.92 -0.74 -2.07
C VAL A 82 1.58 0.60 -1.77
N MET A 83 2.78 0.62 -1.18
CA MET A 83 3.52 1.86 -0.92
C MET A 83 3.80 2.63 -2.21
N ASP A 84 4.18 1.94 -3.28
CA ASP A 84 4.39 2.55 -4.60
C ASP A 84 3.08 3.09 -5.18
N LEU A 85 2.00 2.34 -5.05
CA LEU A 85 0.68 2.77 -5.53
C LEU A 85 0.14 3.98 -4.76
N LEU A 86 0.38 4.05 -3.46
CA LEU A 86 0.00 5.21 -2.64
C LEU A 86 0.75 6.47 -3.06
N GLU A 87 2.02 6.35 -3.41
CA GLU A 87 2.78 7.45 -3.98
C GLU A 87 2.16 7.93 -5.29
N LYS A 88 1.83 7.03 -6.19
CA LYS A 88 1.18 7.34 -7.46
C LYS A 88 -0.22 7.93 -7.29
N ALA A 89 -0.92 7.51 -6.24
CA ALA A 89 -2.24 8.05 -5.91
C ALA A 89 -2.19 9.42 -5.23
N GLY A 90 -1.02 9.93 -4.87
CA GLY A 90 -0.87 11.25 -4.30
C GLY A 90 -1.02 11.29 -2.77
N VAL A 91 -0.86 10.19 -2.08
CA VAL A 91 -0.90 10.16 -0.60
C VAL A 91 0.32 10.90 -0.03
N TYR A 92 1.49 10.65 -0.57
CA TYR A 92 2.76 11.30 -0.23
C TYR A 92 3.58 11.49 -1.52
N LEU A 93 4.63 12.30 -1.43
CA LEU A 93 5.47 12.60 -2.59
C LEU A 93 6.41 11.46 -2.95
N ASN A 94 6.88 10.72 -1.94
CA ASN A 94 7.82 9.63 -2.13
C ASN A 94 7.65 8.59 -1.04
N ASP A 95 7.70 7.31 -1.38
CA ASP A 95 7.55 6.22 -0.40
C ASP A 95 8.68 6.17 0.64
N ARG A 96 9.79 6.87 0.40
CA ARG A 96 10.87 7.05 1.38
C ARG A 96 10.43 7.84 2.61
N GLN A 97 9.31 8.56 2.53
CA GLN A 97 8.73 9.28 3.66
C GLN A 97 8.14 8.34 4.70
N VAL A 98 7.89 7.08 4.35
CA VAL A 98 7.35 6.09 5.29
C VAL A 98 8.46 5.64 6.24
N LYS A 99 8.41 6.11 7.48
CA LYS A 99 9.42 5.82 8.52
C LYS A 99 8.95 4.80 9.54
N ILE A 100 7.64 4.70 9.73
CA ILE A 100 7.02 3.68 10.57
C ILE A 100 5.96 2.98 9.73
N SER A 101 5.98 1.66 9.71
CA SER A 101 4.97 0.89 9.01
C SER A 101 4.56 -0.33 9.81
N ALA A 102 3.30 -0.72 9.65
CA ALA A 102 2.76 -1.95 10.20
C ALA A 102 1.82 -2.57 9.19
N SER A 103 1.74 -3.88 9.19
CA SER A 103 0.81 -4.61 8.33
C SER A 103 0.22 -5.79 9.06
N THR A 104 -1.03 -6.12 8.73
CA THR A 104 -1.72 -7.28 9.29
C THR A 104 -2.27 -8.15 8.15
N TRP A 105 -2.42 -9.42 8.44
CA TRP A 105 -2.99 -10.40 7.52
C TRP A 105 -4.30 -10.94 8.12
N SER A 106 -5.36 -10.94 7.35
CA SER A 106 -6.65 -11.51 7.76
C SER A 106 -7.30 -12.24 6.59
N LEU A 107 -8.15 -13.20 6.92
CA LEU A 107 -8.90 -13.95 5.94
C LEU A 107 -10.32 -13.38 5.83
N ASP A 108 -10.71 -12.97 4.63
CA ASP A 108 -12.09 -12.56 4.34
C ASP A 108 -12.44 -12.94 2.90
N PRO A 109 -12.92 -14.19 2.68
CA PRO A 109 -13.21 -14.68 1.33
C PRO A 109 -14.30 -13.88 0.60
N ASP A 110 -15.22 -13.28 1.34
CA ASP A 110 -16.37 -12.59 0.76
C ASP A 110 -16.01 -11.17 0.28
N ASN A 111 -14.99 -10.57 0.85
CA ASN A 111 -14.63 -9.19 0.52
C ASN A 111 -13.12 -8.95 0.68
N PRO A 112 -12.30 -9.50 -0.22
CA PRO A 112 -10.86 -9.22 -0.19
C PRO A 112 -10.61 -7.74 -0.45
N ARG A 113 -9.81 -7.13 0.40
CA ARG A 113 -9.55 -5.70 0.38
C ARG A 113 -8.31 -5.36 1.17
N ILE A 114 -7.88 -4.11 1.08
CA ILE A 114 -6.91 -3.53 2.00
C ILE A 114 -7.50 -2.28 2.65
N ARG A 115 -7.15 -2.06 3.91
CA ARG A 115 -7.43 -0.81 4.61
C ARG A 115 -6.09 -0.11 4.85
N VAL A 116 -6.01 1.13 4.40
CA VAL A 116 -4.80 1.95 4.49
C VAL A 116 -5.06 3.10 5.45
N ARG A 117 -4.21 3.22 6.46
CA ARG A 117 -4.21 4.38 7.37
C ARG A 117 -2.84 5.04 7.30
N CYS A 118 -2.82 6.33 7.02
CA CYS A 118 -1.60 7.11 6.87
C CYS A 118 -1.71 8.44 7.58
N ALA A 119 -0.70 8.81 8.36
CA ALA A 119 -0.67 10.07 9.07
C ALA A 119 0.76 10.64 9.08
N PRO A 120 0.90 11.98 9.09
CA PRO A 120 2.21 12.59 9.21
C PRO A 120 2.80 12.36 10.60
N LEU A 121 4.11 12.23 10.67
CA LEU A 121 4.84 12.22 11.92
C LEU A 121 5.11 13.66 12.37
N ASP A 122 4.91 13.94 13.66
CA ASP A 122 5.11 15.29 14.20
C ASP A 122 6.58 15.62 14.38
N SER A 123 7.42 14.63 14.63
CA SER A 123 8.85 14.85 14.85
C SER A 123 9.66 14.33 13.65
N HIS A 124 10.30 15.27 12.95
CA HIS A 124 11.16 14.98 11.81
C HIS A 124 12.44 14.27 12.28
N GLY A 125 12.53 12.97 12.00
CA GLY A 125 13.73 12.21 12.32
C GLY A 125 14.00 11.99 13.80
N ASP A 126 13.18 12.51 14.70
CA ASP A 126 13.24 12.23 16.12
C ASP A 126 12.64 10.85 16.40
N LYS A 127 13.28 10.13 17.32
CA LYS A 127 12.84 8.78 17.67
C LYS A 127 11.67 8.75 18.66
N ASP A 128 11.30 9.91 19.19
CA ASP A 128 10.26 10.05 20.20
C ASP A 128 8.90 10.30 19.53
N TYR A 129 8.26 9.23 19.13
CA TYR A 129 6.89 9.28 18.62
C TYR A 129 5.93 9.23 19.80
N ASN A 130 4.94 10.09 19.81
CA ASN A 130 3.97 10.11 20.90
C ASN A 130 3.02 8.90 20.82
N ASP A 131 2.39 8.57 21.95
CA ASP A 131 1.51 7.42 22.07
C ASP A 131 0.30 7.49 21.12
N VAL A 132 -0.14 8.69 20.78
CA VAL A 132 -1.28 8.88 19.86
C VAL A 132 -0.88 8.44 18.45
N GLN A 133 0.31 8.79 17.99
CA GLN A 133 0.80 8.36 16.67
C GLN A 133 1.01 6.84 16.62
N LEU A 134 1.59 6.26 17.66
CA LEU A 134 1.74 4.82 17.76
C LEU A 134 0.38 4.12 17.88
N GLY A 135 -0.59 4.73 18.54
CA GLY A 135 -1.95 4.21 18.66
C GLY A 135 -2.64 4.06 17.28
N ILE A 136 -2.34 4.90 16.32
CA ILE A 136 -2.86 4.76 14.95
C ILE A 136 -2.39 3.45 14.31
N LEU A 137 -1.15 3.03 14.61
CA LEU A 137 -0.60 1.78 14.09
C LEU A 137 -1.13 0.55 14.83
N TRP A 138 -1.37 0.65 16.13
CA TRP A 138 -1.68 -0.50 16.98
C TRP A 138 -3.16 -0.55 17.40
N GLY A 139 -3.87 0.55 17.23
CA GLY A 139 -5.30 0.67 17.57
C GLY A 139 -6.25 0.10 16.50
#